data_e7de749f54304caae27c640dc291d3bd
#
_entry.id   e7de749f54304caae27c640dc291d3bd
#
_cell.length_a   1.000
_cell.length_b   1.000
_cell.length_c   1.000
_cell.angle_alpha   90.00
_cell.angle_beta   90.00
_cell.angle_gamma   90.00
#
_symmetry.space_group_name_H-M   'P 1'
#
loop_
_entity.id
_entity.type
_entity.pdbx_description
1 polymer ?
#
loop_
_entity_poly.entity_id
_entity_poly.type
_entity_poly.pdbx_seq_one_letter_code
_entity_poly.pdbx_strand_id
1 'polypeptide(L)'
;AEDDLSHEATQTWDRNGPWAQRVKQECEAVRDNVGVLDLPGFSRFNLSGDGAAEWLRGRITGALPKIGRMNLAYFADQRGRILTEMSVLRHADENFTLITAAAAQWHDFDVLRPARQAGLCLTDHTADYSTLIVTGPKSRDLFQSLNTQADLHAPWLSHQMAKVAGVDCALARVSFAGELGWEIHAANAHIPDLYAAVVGAGAKPFGMWALNALRMEKGYRAWKGDLSTDYTLLQGGLDRF
;
A
#
# COMPACT_ATOMS: atom_id res chain seq x y z
N ALA A 1 -16.70 -5.72 -20.77
CA ALA A 1 -17.55 -4.72 -21.40
C ALA A 1 -16.63 -3.71 -22.04
N GLU A 2 -16.75 -3.57 -23.33
CA GLU A 2 -16.19 -2.42 -24.04
C GLU A 2 -17.02 -1.24 -23.58
N ASP A 3 -16.57 -0.61 -22.52
CA ASP A 3 -17.23 0.55 -21.98
C ASP A 3 -17.04 1.66 -22.99
N ASP A 4 -18.13 2.18 -23.42
CA ASP A 4 -18.20 3.36 -24.25
C ASP A 4 -17.51 4.53 -23.53
N LEU A 5 -16.22 4.70 -23.81
CA LEU A 5 -15.41 5.81 -23.30
C LEU A 5 -15.77 7.15 -23.96
N SER A 6 -16.77 7.17 -24.87
CA SER A 6 -17.23 8.37 -25.54
C SER A 6 -17.96 9.36 -24.63
N HIS A 7 -18.36 8.92 -23.44
CA HIS A 7 -18.89 9.80 -22.43
C HIS A 7 -17.76 10.24 -21.50
N GLU A 8 -17.23 11.42 -21.72
CA GLU A 8 -16.39 12.09 -20.73
C GLU A 8 -17.06 11.95 -19.38
N ALA A 9 -16.36 11.32 -18.44
CA ALA A 9 -16.81 11.21 -17.07
C ALA A 9 -16.83 12.61 -16.48
N THR A 10 -17.90 13.35 -16.71
CA THR A 10 -18.12 14.64 -16.09
C THR A 10 -18.31 14.40 -14.61
N GLN A 11 -17.24 14.58 -13.85
CA GLN A 11 -17.31 14.68 -12.40
C GLN A 11 -17.95 16.01 -12.06
N THR A 12 -19.24 16.00 -11.78
CA THR A 12 -19.95 17.15 -11.27
C THR A 12 -20.44 16.86 -9.86
N TRP A 13 -20.53 17.89 -9.02
CA TRP A 13 -20.95 17.77 -7.64
C TRP A 13 -22.44 17.36 -7.48
N ASP A 14 -23.22 17.54 -8.52
CA ASP A 14 -24.67 17.40 -8.50
C ASP A 14 -25.19 16.07 -9.08
N ARG A 15 -24.34 15.30 -9.73
CA ARG A 15 -24.75 14.01 -10.31
C ARG A 15 -23.60 13.05 -10.51
N ASN A 16 -23.94 11.79 -10.36
CA ASN A 16 -23.04 10.68 -10.66
C ASN A 16 -22.95 10.46 -12.18
N GLY A 17 -21.73 10.31 -12.67
CA GLY A 17 -21.48 9.88 -14.04
C GLY A 17 -21.83 8.39 -14.26
N PRO A 18 -21.71 7.88 -15.49
CA PRO A 18 -22.02 6.49 -15.85
C PRO A 18 -21.13 5.48 -15.11
N TRP A 19 -19.97 5.90 -14.63
CA TRP A 19 -19.05 5.11 -13.82
C TRP A 19 -19.58 4.73 -12.43
N ALA A 20 -20.54 5.49 -11.88
CA ALA A 20 -20.96 5.34 -10.47
C ALA A 20 -21.58 3.96 -10.18
N GLN A 21 -22.35 3.42 -11.12
CA GLN A 21 -22.94 2.08 -10.97
C GLN A 21 -21.86 1.00 -10.89
N ARG A 22 -20.81 1.12 -11.70
CA ARG A 22 -19.67 0.20 -11.69
C ARG A 22 -18.91 0.28 -10.36
N VAL A 23 -18.57 1.49 -9.92
CA VAL A 23 -17.90 1.73 -8.64
C VAL A 23 -18.70 1.16 -7.47
N LYS A 24 -20.03 1.35 -7.49
CA LYS A 24 -20.92 0.77 -6.47
C LYS A 24 -20.80 -0.77 -6.42
N GLN A 25 -20.88 -1.43 -7.57
CA GLN A 25 -20.76 -2.90 -7.66
C GLN A 25 -19.38 -3.39 -7.18
N GLU A 26 -18.33 -2.66 -7.49
CA GLU A 26 -16.97 -2.97 -7.03
C GLU A 26 -16.84 -2.81 -5.51
N CYS A 27 -17.41 -1.76 -4.92
CA CYS A 27 -17.44 -1.58 -3.47
C CYS A 27 -18.24 -2.69 -2.77
N GLU A 28 -19.40 -3.06 -3.30
CA GLU A 28 -20.22 -4.17 -2.78
C GLU A 28 -19.45 -5.50 -2.85
N ALA A 29 -18.75 -5.77 -3.96
CA ALA A 29 -17.93 -6.97 -4.12
C ALA A 29 -16.81 -7.06 -3.07
N VAL A 30 -16.17 -5.93 -2.74
CA VAL A 30 -15.14 -5.87 -1.68
C VAL A 30 -15.77 -6.07 -0.30
N ARG A 31 -16.92 -5.44 0.01
CA ARG A 31 -17.57 -5.56 1.32
C ARG A 31 -18.12 -6.94 1.61
N ASP A 32 -18.71 -7.58 0.62
CA ASP A 32 -19.47 -8.82 0.84
C ASP A 32 -18.64 -10.08 0.53
N ASN A 33 -17.56 -9.93 -0.23
CA ASN A 33 -16.77 -11.05 -0.74
C ASN A 33 -15.27 -10.79 -0.65
N VAL A 34 -14.61 -10.71 -1.81
CA VAL A 34 -13.19 -10.40 -1.96
C VAL A 34 -12.95 -9.71 -3.30
N GLY A 35 -12.24 -8.59 -3.24
CA GLY A 35 -11.79 -7.86 -4.41
C GLY A 35 -10.30 -7.99 -4.62
N VAL A 36 -9.85 -7.78 -5.86
CA VAL A 36 -8.44 -7.64 -6.23
C VAL A 36 -8.24 -6.35 -7.02
N LEU A 37 -7.21 -5.59 -6.65
CA LEU A 37 -6.75 -4.42 -7.38
C LEU A 37 -5.28 -4.61 -7.75
N ASP A 38 -4.97 -4.48 -9.03
CA ASP A 38 -3.60 -4.31 -9.49
C ASP A 38 -3.17 -2.85 -9.24
N LEU A 39 -2.20 -2.68 -8.34
CA LEU A 39 -1.72 -1.36 -7.92
C LEU A 39 -0.21 -1.23 -8.18
N PRO A 40 0.20 -0.95 -9.43
CA PRO A 40 1.61 -0.72 -9.77
C PRO A 40 2.13 0.62 -9.23
N GLY A 41 1.26 1.48 -8.73
CA GLY A 41 1.54 2.87 -8.38
C GLY A 41 2.26 3.09 -7.04
N PHE A 42 3.14 2.16 -6.61
CA PHE A 42 4.00 2.34 -5.44
C PHE A 42 5.47 2.49 -5.82
N SER A 43 6.14 3.46 -5.20
CA SER A 43 7.59 3.50 -5.13
C SER A 43 8.09 2.63 -3.98
N ARG A 44 9.24 2.02 -4.18
CA ARG A 44 9.81 1.05 -3.25
C ARG A 44 11.30 1.28 -3.08
N PHE A 45 11.71 1.57 -1.85
CA PHE A 45 13.11 1.76 -1.49
C PHE A 45 13.52 0.72 -0.44
N ASN A 46 14.72 0.18 -0.56
CA ASN A 46 15.34 -0.59 0.51
C ASN A 46 16.39 0.27 1.21
N LEU A 47 16.31 0.32 2.53
CA LEU A 47 17.28 0.97 3.40
C LEU A 47 17.90 -0.07 4.30
N SER A 48 19.22 -0.20 4.27
CA SER A 48 19.95 -1.17 5.08
C SER A 48 21.36 -0.70 5.43
N GLY A 49 21.99 -1.40 6.36
CA GLY A 49 23.33 -1.14 6.82
C GLY A 49 23.38 -0.76 8.29
N ASP A 50 24.56 -0.85 8.87
CA ASP A 50 24.77 -0.59 10.30
C ASP A 50 24.35 0.83 10.68
N GLY A 51 23.42 0.96 11.64
CA GLY A 51 22.82 2.23 12.04
C GLY A 51 21.57 2.66 11.25
N ALA A 52 21.05 1.85 10.32
CA ALA A 52 19.83 2.18 9.55
C ALA A 52 18.61 2.39 10.45
N ALA A 53 18.45 1.57 11.49
CA ALA A 53 17.36 1.70 12.44
C ALA A 53 17.42 3.01 13.23
N GLU A 54 18.61 3.42 13.67
CA GLU A 54 18.80 4.68 14.40
C GLU A 54 18.59 5.88 13.48
N TRP A 55 19.16 5.82 12.27
CA TRP A 55 18.96 6.86 11.26
C TRP A 55 17.48 7.09 10.95
N LEU A 56 16.73 6.01 10.73
CA LEU A 56 15.32 6.08 10.41
C LEU A 56 14.49 6.57 11.61
N ARG A 57 14.78 6.11 12.82
CA ARG A 57 14.14 6.58 14.06
C ARG A 57 14.29 8.10 14.27
N GLY A 58 15.41 8.67 13.87
CA GLY A 58 15.64 10.12 13.95
C GLY A 58 14.93 10.94 12.85
N ARG A 59 14.23 10.31 11.93
CA ARG A 59 13.64 10.96 10.75
C ARG A 59 12.13 10.80 10.64
N ILE A 60 11.57 9.72 11.18
CA ILE A 60 10.14 9.48 11.17
C ILE A 60 9.49 9.92 12.47
N THR A 61 8.22 10.23 12.39
CA THR A 61 7.37 10.38 13.56
C THR A 61 6.91 9.00 14.05
N GLY A 62 6.65 8.87 15.35
CA GLY A 62 6.26 7.62 15.94
C GLY A 62 7.39 6.60 16.10
N ALA A 63 7.02 5.37 16.39
CA ALA A 63 7.98 4.31 16.67
C ALA A 63 8.30 3.47 15.44
N LEU A 64 9.56 3.00 15.34
CA LEU A 64 9.90 1.98 14.35
C LEU A 64 9.09 0.70 14.58
N PRO A 65 8.66 0.01 13.50
CA PRO A 65 8.02 -1.30 13.64
C PRO A 65 9.00 -2.33 14.22
N LYS A 66 8.44 -3.33 14.88
CA LYS A 66 9.21 -4.55 15.27
C LYS A 66 9.54 -5.35 14.00
N ILE A 67 10.52 -6.24 14.07
CA ILE A 67 10.83 -7.17 12.97
C ILE A 67 9.59 -7.98 12.60
N GLY A 68 9.32 -8.14 11.30
CA GLY A 68 8.11 -8.79 10.78
C GLY A 68 6.84 -7.93 10.89
N ARG A 69 6.99 -6.66 11.27
CA ARG A 69 5.88 -5.69 11.37
C ARG A 69 6.09 -4.53 10.41
N MET A 70 5.00 -3.81 10.15
CA MET A 70 5.01 -2.57 9.39
C MET A 70 4.26 -1.48 10.14
N ASN A 71 4.61 -0.23 9.86
CA ASN A 71 3.88 0.96 10.32
C ASN A 71 3.74 1.94 9.16
N LEU A 72 2.68 2.71 9.18
CA LEU A 72 2.63 3.96 8.44
C LEU A 72 3.46 5.00 9.20
N ALA A 73 4.37 5.66 8.53
CA ALA A 73 5.28 6.64 9.13
C ALA A 73 5.31 7.92 8.31
N TYR A 74 5.44 9.03 9.00
CA TYR A 74 5.56 10.35 8.39
C TYR A 74 6.94 10.91 8.63
N PHE A 75 7.50 11.56 7.62
CA PHE A 75 8.66 12.40 7.71
C PHE A 75 8.19 13.84 7.83
N ALA A 76 8.72 14.60 8.76
CA ALA A 76 8.33 15.98 8.98
C ALA A 76 9.53 16.93 8.92
N ASP A 77 9.28 18.17 8.54
CA ASP A 77 10.26 19.25 8.63
C ASP A 77 10.37 19.78 10.06
N GLN A 78 11.29 20.73 10.29
CA GLN A 78 11.51 21.35 11.60
C GLN A 78 10.30 22.16 12.12
N ARG A 79 9.31 22.44 11.26
CA ARG A 79 8.06 23.11 11.61
C ARG A 79 6.92 22.13 11.87
N GLY A 80 7.21 20.83 11.80
CA GLY A 80 6.23 19.76 11.93
C GLY A 80 5.33 19.56 10.70
N ARG A 81 5.67 20.13 9.53
CA ARG A 81 4.93 19.88 8.29
C ARG A 81 5.33 18.56 7.71
N ILE A 82 4.34 17.86 7.15
CA ILE A 82 4.55 16.57 6.52
C ILE A 82 5.41 16.74 5.25
N LEU A 83 6.55 16.08 5.21
CA LEU A 83 7.38 15.99 4.00
C LEU A 83 6.89 14.86 3.11
N THR A 84 6.68 13.68 3.69
CA THR A 84 6.16 12.51 3.00
C THR A 84 5.59 11.49 3.99
N GLU A 85 4.82 10.55 3.43
CA GLU A 85 4.22 9.39 4.11
C GLU A 85 4.80 8.13 3.48
N MET A 86 5.23 7.18 4.31
CA MET A 86 5.73 5.88 3.84
C MET A 86 5.24 4.75 4.73
N SER A 87 4.89 3.63 4.11
CA SER A 87 4.79 2.36 4.82
C SER A 87 6.19 1.82 5.07
N VAL A 88 6.54 1.59 6.33
CA VAL A 88 7.85 1.09 6.77
C VAL A 88 7.71 -0.38 7.16
N LEU A 89 8.30 -1.28 6.39
CA LEU A 89 8.37 -2.72 6.67
C LEU A 89 9.75 -3.04 7.23
N ARG A 90 9.82 -3.65 8.42
CA ARG A 90 11.10 -4.04 9.02
C ARG A 90 11.36 -5.53 8.86
N HIS A 91 12.36 -5.89 8.08
CA HIS A 91 12.73 -7.27 7.77
C HIS A 91 13.72 -7.86 8.81
N ALA A 92 14.65 -7.03 9.26
CA ALA A 92 15.69 -7.37 10.25
C ALA A 92 16.04 -6.12 11.07
N ASP A 93 16.99 -6.23 11.99
CA ASP A 93 17.39 -5.12 12.84
C ASP A 93 17.75 -3.85 12.05
N GLU A 94 18.49 -4.02 10.96
CA GLU A 94 19.04 -2.95 10.13
C GLU A 94 18.60 -3.06 8.65
N ASN A 95 17.40 -3.63 8.39
CA ASN A 95 16.89 -3.81 7.02
C ASN A 95 15.41 -3.46 6.93
N PHE A 96 15.09 -2.48 6.07
CA PHE A 96 13.77 -1.91 5.90
C PHE A 96 13.39 -1.79 4.43
N THR A 97 12.11 -2.05 4.13
CA THR A 97 11.48 -1.59 2.88
C THR A 97 10.60 -0.40 3.21
N LEU A 98 10.74 0.67 2.43
CA LEU A 98 9.96 1.89 2.49
C LEU A 98 9.10 1.97 1.23
N ILE A 99 7.78 2.07 1.40
CA ILE A 99 6.83 2.08 0.29
C ILE A 99 6.04 3.39 0.34
N THR A 100 5.96 4.07 -0.78
CA THR A 100 5.25 5.34 -0.94
C THR A 100 4.56 5.44 -2.29
N ALA A 101 3.78 6.49 -2.54
CA ALA A 101 3.12 6.70 -3.82
C ALA A 101 4.11 6.95 -4.96
N ALA A 102 3.96 6.26 -6.09
CA ALA A 102 4.87 6.39 -7.22
C ALA A 102 4.97 7.83 -7.78
N ALA A 103 3.90 8.60 -7.71
CA ALA A 103 3.90 10.01 -8.12
C ALA A 103 4.88 10.89 -7.30
N ALA A 104 5.31 10.42 -6.13
CA ALA A 104 6.27 11.10 -5.26
C ALA A 104 7.68 10.47 -5.30
N GLN A 105 7.95 9.49 -6.16
CA GLN A 105 9.19 8.70 -6.17
C GLN A 105 10.45 9.54 -6.00
N TRP A 106 10.65 10.53 -6.87
CA TRP A 106 11.88 11.33 -6.86
C TRP A 106 11.98 12.25 -5.65
N HIS A 107 10.87 12.85 -5.25
CA HIS A 107 10.80 13.65 -4.03
C HIS A 107 11.16 12.80 -2.81
N ASP A 108 10.57 11.63 -2.69
CA ASP A 108 10.74 10.76 -1.53
C ASP A 108 12.14 10.13 -1.51
N PHE A 109 12.68 9.81 -2.68
CA PHE A 109 14.08 9.40 -2.79
C PHE A 109 15.04 10.50 -2.29
N ASP A 110 14.74 11.77 -2.61
CA ASP A 110 15.53 12.90 -2.12
C ASP A 110 15.44 13.09 -0.61
N VAL A 111 14.28 12.83 -0.01
CA VAL A 111 14.11 12.82 1.45
C VAL A 111 14.98 11.73 2.11
N LEU A 112 15.11 10.58 1.44
CA LEU A 112 15.92 9.45 1.93
C LEU A 112 17.41 9.55 1.58
N ARG A 113 17.79 10.32 0.57
CA ARG A 113 19.18 10.41 0.06
C ARG A 113 20.24 10.69 1.14
N PRO A 114 19.99 11.49 2.19
CA PRO A 114 20.95 11.68 3.26
C PRO A 114 21.38 10.39 3.97
N ALA A 115 20.64 9.28 3.85
CA ALA A 115 21.07 7.99 4.36
C ALA A 115 22.39 7.51 3.73
N ARG A 116 22.58 7.75 2.43
CA ARG A 116 23.83 7.42 1.72
C ARG A 116 25.03 8.19 2.25
N GLN A 117 24.82 9.44 2.67
CA GLN A 117 25.87 10.26 3.26
C GLN A 117 26.25 9.77 4.67
N ALA A 118 25.33 9.10 5.34
CA ALA A 118 25.57 8.42 6.61
C ALA A 118 26.19 7.02 6.45
N GLY A 119 26.58 6.62 5.23
CA GLY A 119 27.20 5.33 4.96
C GLY A 119 26.22 4.16 4.82
N LEU A 120 24.90 4.43 4.77
CA LEU A 120 23.88 3.41 4.62
C LEU A 120 23.63 3.04 3.15
N CYS A 121 23.20 1.81 2.91
CA CYS A 121 22.76 1.35 1.60
C CYS A 121 21.29 1.76 1.38
N LEU A 122 21.06 2.60 0.37
CA LEU A 122 19.74 2.98 -0.11
C LEU A 122 19.62 2.61 -1.59
N THR A 123 18.70 1.69 -1.90
CA THR A 123 18.42 1.23 -3.27
C THR A 123 16.97 1.50 -3.65
N ASP A 124 16.76 1.83 -4.92
CA ASP A 124 15.43 2.00 -5.50
C ASP A 124 15.04 0.73 -6.26
N HIS A 125 13.95 0.11 -5.87
CA HIS A 125 13.37 -1.10 -6.46
C HIS A 125 11.99 -0.84 -7.07
N THR A 126 11.64 0.41 -7.31
CA THR A 126 10.34 0.81 -7.86
C THR A 126 10.03 0.12 -9.18
N ALA A 127 11.03 -0.06 -10.05
CA ALA A 127 10.85 -0.71 -11.33
C ALA A 127 10.85 -2.25 -11.28
N ASP A 128 11.19 -2.84 -10.13
CA ASP A 128 11.38 -4.29 -10.02
C ASP A 128 10.15 -5.03 -9.51
N TYR A 129 9.31 -4.34 -8.71
CA TYR A 129 8.20 -4.93 -7.98
C TYR A 129 6.90 -4.15 -8.19
N SER A 130 5.79 -4.89 -8.18
CA SER A 130 4.44 -4.33 -8.11
C SER A 130 3.64 -4.96 -6.96
N THR A 131 2.44 -4.42 -6.75
CA THR A 131 1.59 -4.81 -5.63
C THR A 131 0.20 -5.17 -6.13
N LEU A 132 -0.32 -6.32 -5.67
CA LEU A 132 -1.74 -6.65 -5.76
C LEU A 132 -2.39 -6.46 -4.39
N ILE A 133 -3.48 -5.72 -4.33
CA ILE A 133 -4.32 -5.61 -3.13
C ILE A 133 -5.42 -6.66 -3.22
N VAL A 134 -5.51 -7.54 -2.23
CA VAL A 134 -6.58 -8.53 -2.10
C VAL A 134 -7.33 -8.25 -0.81
N THR A 135 -8.59 -7.82 -0.90
CA THR A 135 -9.32 -7.30 0.26
C THR A 135 -10.80 -7.68 0.23
N GLY A 136 -11.35 -7.91 1.40
CA GLY A 136 -12.74 -8.30 1.65
C GLY A 136 -12.83 -9.43 2.69
N PRO A 137 -14.00 -9.69 3.27
CA PRO A 137 -14.18 -10.66 4.37
C PRO A 137 -13.76 -12.09 4.00
N LYS A 138 -13.84 -12.48 2.72
CA LYS A 138 -13.44 -13.79 2.22
C LYS A 138 -12.00 -13.89 1.75
N SER A 139 -11.18 -12.87 1.98
CA SER A 139 -9.77 -12.86 1.53
C SER A 139 -8.96 -14.01 2.12
N ARG A 140 -9.19 -14.38 3.40
CA ARG A 140 -8.48 -15.50 4.03
C ARG A 140 -8.77 -16.83 3.36
N ASP A 141 -10.05 -17.10 3.08
CA ASP A 141 -10.48 -18.34 2.42
C ASP A 141 -9.91 -18.42 1.00
N LEU A 142 -9.86 -17.29 0.29
CA LEU A 142 -9.23 -17.20 -1.02
C LEU A 142 -7.74 -17.55 -0.94
N PHE A 143 -6.98 -16.98 0.01
CA PHE A 143 -5.57 -17.31 0.17
C PHE A 143 -5.35 -18.78 0.55
N GLN A 144 -6.24 -19.38 1.34
CA GLN A 144 -6.20 -20.81 1.63
C GLN A 144 -6.42 -21.65 0.36
N SER A 145 -7.36 -21.27 -0.51
CA SER A 145 -7.62 -21.97 -1.78
C SER A 145 -6.44 -21.88 -2.77
N LEU A 146 -5.60 -20.83 -2.65
CA LEU A 146 -4.39 -20.66 -3.43
C LEU A 146 -3.16 -21.40 -2.86
N ASN A 147 -3.37 -22.28 -1.88
CA ASN A 147 -2.28 -22.98 -1.18
C ASN A 147 -1.18 -22.05 -0.65
N THR A 148 -1.59 -20.91 -0.10
CA THR A 148 -0.67 -19.90 0.40
C THR A 148 0.12 -20.44 1.58
N GLN A 149 1.43 -20.38 1.46
CA GLN A 149 2.37 -20.76 2.53
C GLN A 149 2.72 -19.52 3.36
N ALA A 150 1.85 -19.19 4.31
CA ALA A 150 1.96 -18.05 5.19
C ALA A 150 1.05 -18.22 6.43
N ASP A 151 1.36 -17.51 7.50
CA ASP A 151 0.43 -17.35 8.61
C ASP A 151 -0.64 -16.31 8.27
N LEU A 152 -1.81 -16.79 7.83
CA LEU A 152 -2.97 -15.95 7.51
C LEU A 152 -3.70 -15.41 8.76
N HIS A 153 -3.31 -15.85 9.96
CA HIS A 153 -3.81 -15.34 11.24
C HIS A 153 -2.86 -14.34 11.90
N ALA A 154 -1.68 -14.11 11.31
CA ALA A 154 -0.74 -13.09 11.76
C ALA A 154 -1.48 -11.76 12.02
N PRO A 155 -1.07 -10.96 13.03
CA PRO A 155 -1.79 -9.76 13.42
C PRO A 155 -1.77 -8.68 12.33
N TRP A 156 -2.74 -7.77 12.37
CA TRP A 156 -2.77 -6.59 11.49
C TRP A 156 -1.44 -5.83 11.55
N LEU A 157 -1.00 -5.29 10.41
CA LEU A 157 0.33 -4.67 10.21
C LEU A 157 1.49 -5.66 10.44
N SER A 158 1.32 -6.93 10.13
CA SER A 158 2.42 -7.88 9.96
C SER A 158 2.79 -8.02 8.49
N HIS A 159 4.02 -8.39 8.22
CA HIS A 159 4.46 -8.85 6.90
C HIS A 159 5.36 -10.07 7.03
N GLN A 160 5.38 -10.89 6.01
CA GLN A 160 6.16 -12.12 5.95
C GLN A 160 6.52 -12.46 4.50
N MET A 161 7.61 -13.16 4.30
CA MET A 161 7.84 -13.83 3.02
C MET A 161 6.88 -15.01 2.93
N ALA A 162 6.29 -15.17 1.76
CA ALA A 162 5.22 -16.13 1.51
C ALA A 162 5.34 -16.74 0.12
N LYS A 163 4.62 -17.82 -0.09
CA LYS A 163 4.41 -18.38 -1.43
C LYS A 163 2.90 -18.38 -1.69
N VAL A 164 2.45 -17.60 -2.66
CA VAL A 164 1.05 -17.50 -3.09
C VAL A 164 0.90 -18.09 -4.48
N ALA A 165 0.01 -19.07 -4.67
CA ALA A 165 -0.15 -19.79 -5.93
C ALA A 165 1.19 -20.29 -6.52
N GLY A 166 2.14 -20.67 -5.68
CA GLY A 166 3.47 -21.14 -6.09
C GLY A 166 4.50 -20.03 -6.32
N VAL A 167 4.14 -18.75 -6.25
CA VAL A 167 5.02 -17.61 -6.48
C VAL A 167 5.55 -17.04 -5.16
N ASP A 168 6.86 -16.84 -5.07
CA ASP A 168 7.50 -16.18 -3.93
C ASP A 168 7.19 -14.68 -3.92
N CYS A 169 6.72 -14.18 -2.79
CA CYS A 169 6.31 -12.79 -2.61
C CYS A 169 6.44 -12.35 -1.15
N ALA A 170 6.39 -11.05 -0.90
CA ALA A 170 6.14 -10.54 0.43
C ALA A 170 4.63 -10.32 0.60
N LEU A 171 4.07 -10.86 1.68
CA LEU A 171 2.66 -10.74 2.01
C LEU A 171 2.51 -9.85 3.24
N ALA A 172 1.88 -8.69 3.08
CA ALA A 172 1.64 -7.72 4.14
C ALA A 172 0.16 -7.69 4.52
N ARG A 173 -0.16 -7.88 5.81
CA ARG A 173 -1.54 -7.82 6.30
C ARG A 173 -1.95 -6.39 6.57
N VAL A 174 -2.37 -5.72 5.52
CA VAL A 174 -2.83 -4.33 5.53
C VAL A 174 -3.91 -4.15 4.47
N SER A 175 -4.81 -3.20 4.66
CA SER A 175 -5.82 -2.87 3.67
C SER A 175 -6.23 -1.40 3.79
N PHE A 176 -6.01 -0.64 2.73
CA PHE A 176 -6.46 0.74 2.63
C PHE A 176 -7.97 0.84 2.35
N ALA A 177 -8.60 -0.23 1.85
CA ALA A 177 -10.07 -0.32 1.75
C ALA A 177 -10.77 -0.49 3.11
N GLY A 178 -10.01 -0.84 4.17
CA GLY A 178 -10.53 -0.98 5.51
C GLY A 178 -11.29 -2.27 5.80
N GLU A 179 -11.26 -3.23 4.88
CA GLU A 179 -11.73 -4.60 5.05
C GLU A 179 -10.55 -5.54 5.36
N LEU A 180 -10.82 -6.79 5.74
CA LEU A 180 -9.78 -7.81 5.87
C LEU A 180 -9.00 -7.90 4.56
N GLY A 181 -7.67 -7.81 4.60
CA GLY A 181 -6.92 -7.82 3.35
C GLY A 181 -5.43 -7.95 3.51
N TRP A 182 -4.79 -8.17 2.39
CA TRP A 182 -3.34 -8.26 2.24
C TRP A 182 -2.88 -7.56 0.97
N GLU A 183 -1.68 -7.06 1.02
CA GLU A 183 -0.91 -6.65 -0.15
C GLU A 183 0.08 -7.76 -0.50
N ILE A 184 0.05 -8.21 -1.75
CA ILE A 184 1.02 -9.15 -2.32
C ILE A 184 2.05 -8.30 -3.06
N HIS A 185 3.28 -8.27 -2.57
CA HIS A 185 4.38 -7.58 -3.22
C HIS A 185 5.26 -8.61 -3.92
N ALA A 186 5.27 -8.60 -5.25
CA ALA A 186 6.01 -9.57 -6.06
C ALA A 186 6.79 -8.89 -7.18
N ALA A 187 7.80 -9.59 -7.70
CA ALA A 187 8.52 -9.13 -8.89
C ALA A 187 7.55 -8.99 -10.07
N ASN A 188 7.75 -7.96 -10.89
CA ASN A 188 6.85 -7.60 -11.99
C ASN A 188 6.56 -8.76 -12.94
N ALA A 189 7.55 -9.63 -13.18
CA ALA A 189 7.40 -10.80 -14.04
C ALA A 189 6.31 -11.79 -13.56
N HIS A 190 5.99 -11.80 -12.27
CA HIS A 190 5.03 -12.74 -11.67
C HIS A 190 3.63 -12.14 -11.45
N ILE A 191 3.48 -10.83 -11.59
CA ILE A 191 2.19 -10.14 -11.32
C ILE A 191 1.06 -10.65 -12.22
N PRO A 192 1.25 -10.84 -13.55
CA PRO A 192 0.16 -11.35 -14.40
C PRO A 192 -0.37 -12.72 -13.96
N ASP A 193 0.53 -13.64 -13.60
CA ASP A 193 0.16 -14.99 -13.18
C ASP A 193 -0.52 -14.97 -11.80
N LEU A 194 -0.01 -14.19 -10.87
CA LEU A 194 -0.63 -13.97 -9.57
C LEU A 194 -2.02 -13.36 -9.69
N TYR A 195 -2.17 -12.35 -10.53
CA TYR A 195 -3.47 -11.71 -10.77
C TYR A 195 -4.47 -12.72 -11.35
N ALA A 196 -4.05 -13.48 -12.37
CA ALA A 196 -4.89 -14.51 -12.97
C ALA A 196 -5.30 -15.58 -11.95
N ALA A 197 -4.37 -16.03 -11.10
CA ALA A 197 -4.66 -17.00 -10.04
C ALA A 197 -5.68 -16.46 -9.02
N VAL A 198 -5.50 -15.22 -8.57
CA VAL A 198 -6.38 -14.56 -7.59
C VAL A 198 -7.78 -14.35 -8.17
N VAL A 199 -7.90 -13.90 -9.43
CA VAL A 199 -9.18 -13.76 -10.13
C VAL A 199 -9.82 -15.13 -10.35
N GLY A 200 -9.04 -16.13 -10.77
CA GLY A 200 -9.49 -17.52 -10.97
C GLY A 200 -10.02 -18.16 -9.68
N ALA A 201 -9.48 -17.77 -8.53
CA ALA A 201 -9.96 -18.19 -7.20
C ALA A 201 -11.25 -17.45 -6.75
N GLY A 202 -11.75 -16.50 -7.54
CA GLY A 202 -13.04 -15.84 -7.31
C GLY A 202 -12.98 -14.40 -6.84
N ALA A 203 -11.79 -13.79 -6.71
CA ALA A 203 -11.69 -12.37 -6.43
C ALA A 203 -12.28 -11.54 -7.58
N LYS A 204 -12.98 -10.47 -7.24
CA LYS A 204 -13.56 -9.55 -8.21
C LYS A 204 -12.61 -8.38 -8.44
N PRO A 205 -12.25 -8.07 -9.70
CA PRO A 205 -11.49 -6.86 -10.00
C PRO A 205 -12.23 -5.61 -9.52
N PHE A 206 -11.49 -4.69 -8.89
CA PHE A 206 -12.01 -3.37 -8.54
C PHE A 206 -10.96 -2.31 -8.85
N GLY A 207 -11.39 -1.06 -9.01
CA GLY A 207 -10.54 0.04 -9.44
C GLY A 207 -10.24 1.06 -8.35
N MET A 208 -9.39 2.04 -8.69
CA MET A 208 -8.97 3.12 -7.80
C MET A 208 -10.14 3.99 -7.29
N TRP A 209 -11.22 4.13 -8.06
CA TRP A 209 -12.40 4.88 -7.63
C TRP A 209 -13.14 4.16 -6.51
N ALA A 210 -13.28 2.84 -6.60
CA ALA A 210 -13.84 2.03 -5.54
C ALA A 210 -12.93 2.04 -4.30
N LEU A 211 -11.61 1.91 -4.48
CA LEU A 211 -10.65 2.03 -3.37
C LEU A 211 -10.79 3.38 -2.66
N ASN A 212 -10.89 4.47 -3.43
CA ASN A 212 -11.03 5.82 -2.87
C ASN A 212 -12.36 5.98 -2.10
N ALA A 213 -13.46 5.43 -2.59
CA ALA A 213 -14.73 5.45 -1.87
C ALA A 213 -14.64 4.66 -0.56
N LEU A 214 -14.12 3.43 -0.60
CA LEU A 214 -13.98 2.55 0.56
C LEU A 214 -13.07 3.13 1.65
N ARG A 215 -11.91 3.69 1.29
CA ARG A 215 -10.99 4.29 2.26
C ARG A 215 -11.59 5.54 2.93
N MET A 216 -12.35 6.34 2.17
CA MET A 216 -13.01 7.54 2.69
C MET A 216 -14.06 7.20 3.73
N GLU A 217 -14.83 6.13 3.54
CA GLU A 217 -15.81 5.64 4.52
C GLU A 217 -15.15 5.24 5.86
N LYS A 218 -13.88 4.81 5.82
CA LYS A 218 -13.08 4.50 7.01
C LYS A 218 -12.33 5.72 7.58
N GLY A 219 -12.42 6.88 6.93
CA GLY A 219 -11.70 8.08 7.32
C GLY A 219 -10.19 8.01 7.06
N TYR A 220 -9.73 7.10 6.18
CA TYR A 220 -8.31 7.00 5.84
C TYR A 220 -7.93 8.10 4.86
N ARG A 221 -6.90 8.85 5.21
CA ARG A 221 -6.39 9.95 4.40
C ARG A 221 -5.41 9.45 3.36
N ALA A 222 -5.51 9.98 2.14
CA ALA A 222 -4.59 9.67 1.07
C ALA A 222 -3.50 10.76 0.97
N TRP A 223 -2.24 10.32 0.94
CA TRP A 223 -1.13 11.20 0.65
C TRP A 223 -1.28 11.86 -0.73
N LYS A 224 -1.06 13.17 -0.81
CA LYS A 224 -1.31 14.04 -1.98
C LYS A 224 -2.79 14.23 -2.36
N GLY A 225 -3.72 13.43 -1.85
CA GLY A 225 -5.15 13.67 -2.02
C GLY A 225 -5.74 14.52 -0.91
N ASP A 226 -5.57 14.08 0.34
CA ASP A 226 -6.10 14.75 1.52
C ASP A 226 -5.01 15.39 2.37
N LEU A 227 -3.77 14.93 2.24
CA LEU A 227 -2.60 15.41 2.95
C LEU A 227 -1.57 15.95 1.95
N SER A 228 -0.90 17.03 2.33
CA SER A 228 0.18 17.63 1.57
C SER A 228 1.26 18.18 2.48
N THR A 229 2.32 18.73 1.88
CA THR A 229 3.38 19.46 2.60
C THR A 229 2.91 20.78 3.21
N ASP A 230 1.65 21.19 3.00
CA ASP A 230 1.08 22.40 3.60
C ASP A 230 0.57 22.17 5.02
N TYR A 231 0.36 20.91 5.41
CA TYR A 231 -0.21 20.54 6.70
C TYR A 231 0.85 20.02 7.66
N THR A 232 0.63 20.29 8.95
CA THR A 232 1.30 19.57 10.03
C THR A 232 0.56 18.26 10.32
N LEU A 233 1.22 17.34 11.01
CA LEU A 233 0.59 16.09 11.46
C LEU A 233 -0.68 16.34 12.29
N LEU A 234 -0.64 17.34 13.18
CA LEU A 234 -1.80 17.69 14.01
C LEU A 234 -2.97 18.22 13.17
N GLN A 235 -2.70 19.10 12.20
CA GLN A 235 -3.73 19.58 11.26
C GLN A 235 -4.31 18.45 10.41
N GLY A 236 -3.49 17.45 10.07
CA GLY A 236 -3.92 16.25 9.40
C GLY A 236 -4.72 15.28 10.28
N GLY A 237 -4.86 15.54 11.60
CA GLY A 237 -5.47 14.59 12.55
C GLY A 237 -4.69 13.28 12.65
N LEU A 238 -3.36 13.38 12.65
CA LEU A 238 -2.40 12.26 12.65
C LEU A 238 -1.61 12.22 13.99
N ASP A 239 -2.20 12.75 15.03
CA ASP A 239 -1.61 12.90 16.37
C ASP A 239 -1.22 11.59 17.05
N ARG A 240 -1.68 10.46 16.52
CA ARG A 240 -1.35 9.11 16.99
C ARG A 240 -0.14 8.45 16.31
N PHE A 241 0.47 9.14 15.32
CA PHE A 241 1.61 8.61 14.56
C PHE A 241 2.94 9.25 14.95
#